data_f95495d6706c9add90171789ccf51ae7
#
_entry.id   f95495d6706c9add90171789ccf51ae7
#
_cell.length_a   1.000
_cell.length_b   1.000
_cell.length_c   1.000
_cell.angle_alpha   90.00
_cell.angle_beta   90.00
_cell.angle_gamma   90.00
#
_symmetry.space_group_name_H-M   'P 1'
#
loop_
_entity.id
_entity.type
_entity.pdbx_description
1 polymer ?
#
loop_
_entity_poly.entity_id
_entity_poly.type
_entity_poly.pdbx_seq_one_letter_code
_entity_poly.pdbx_strand_id
1 'polypeptide(L)'
;DCSDRSIKLERKKKFGSYIYKESAPLTKEEFYKILDGDYKFLLSSPYSLCREFYVECVSNLMRPRTIVDYDRVPWIMDEGTVRITFDSDVRAAVGSYDIFDPSLPTLPVLEPGKLVMEVKFTEMLPQIVRDLLPPNAQEFTAVSKYVLCYEKSQYLHGFEYWNETQERKLL
;
A
#
# COMPACT_ATOMS: atom_id res chain seq x y z
N ASP A 1 -2.78 8.62 -9.82
CA ASP A 1 -1.77 9.39 -10.53
C ASP A 1 -0.44 8.62 -10.43
N CYS A 2 -0.12 7.85 -11.47
CA CYS A 2 1.14 7.10 -11.59
C CYS A 2 2.32 8.04 -11.85
N SER A 3 2.38 9.16 -11.13
CA SER A 3 3.45 10.13 -11.31
C SER A 3 4.69 9.69 -10.53
N ASP A 4 5.84 9.73 -11.18
CA ASP A 4 7.15 9.50 -10.58
C ASP A 4 7.64 10.68 -9.70
N ARG A 5 6.77 11.69 -9.47
CA ARG A 5 7.08 12.92 -8.74
C ARG A 5 7.31 12.72 -7.24
N SER A 6 6.79 11.65 -6.66
CA SER A 6 6.92 11.39 -5.22
C SER A 6 6.90 9.90 -4.93
N ILE A 7 8.04 9.26 -5.04
CA ILE A 7 8.25 7.86 -4.68
C ILE A 7 8.80 7.82 -3.26
N LYS A 8 8.24 6.96 -2.42
CA LYS A 8 8.66 6.82 -1.02
C LYS A 8 8.68 5.37 -0.58
N LEU A 9 9.74 4.99 0.11
CA LEU A 9 9.73 3.83 0.97
C LEU A 9 9.02 4.21 2.27
N GLU A 10 7.96 3.52 2.63
CA GLU A 10 7.20 3.78 3.85
C GLU A 10 7.08 2.52 4.70
N ARG A 11 7.25 2.70 6.01
CA ARG A 11 7.00 1.65 6.99
C ARG A 11 5.97 2.11 8.00
N LYS A 12 4.96 1.27 8.23
CA LYS A 12 3.99 1.46 9.29
C LYS A 12 4.21 0.40 10.36
N LYS A 13 4.55 0.84 11.57
CA LYS A 13 4.64 -0.01 12.76
C LYS A 13 3.44 0.25 13.65
N LYS A 14 2.76 -0.82 14.07
CA LYS A 14 1.70 -0.73 15.08
C LYS A 14 2.29 -1.11 16.44
N PHE A 15 2.14 -0.23 17.41
CA PHE A 15 2.55 -0.44 18.80
C PHE A 15 1.35 -0.18 19.71
N GLY A 16 0.69 -1.24 20.15
CA GLY A 16 -0.60 -1.12 20.85
C GLY A 16 -1.66 -0.45 19.99
N SER A 17 -2.17 0.68 20.44
CA SER A 17 -3.14 1.51 19.70
C SER A 17 -2.48 2.56 18.78
N TYR A 18 -1.17 2.75 18.87
CA TYR A 18 -0.45 3.75 18.09
C TYR A 18 0.09 3.18 16.78
N ILE A 19 0.03 4.01 15.73
CA ILE A 19 0.65 3.71 14.45
C ILE A 19 1.80 4.70 14.24
N TYR A 20 3.01 4.18 14.18
CA TYR A 20 4.19 4.95 13.84
C TYR A 20 4.50 4.77 12.35
N LYS A 21 4.66 5.89 11.64
CA LYS A 21 4.96 5.91 10.21
C LYS A 21 6.33 6.54 9.98
N GLU A 22 7.19 5.81 9.29
CA GLU A 22 8.47 6.30 8.78
C GLU A 22 8.41 6.35 7.26
N SER A 23 9.14 7.30 6.67
CA SER A 23 9.24 7.42 5.23
C SER A 23 10.61 7.91 4.79
N ALA A 24 11.09 7.39 3.67
CA ALA A 24 12.30 7.85 2.98
C ALA A 24 11.98 8.04 1.50
N PRO A 25 12.43 9.15 0.88
CA PRO A 25 12.25 9.35 -0.54
C PRO A 25 13.10 8.35 -1.32
N LEU A 26 12.61 7.95 -2.48
CA LEU A 26 13.32 7.12 -3.45
C LEU A 26 13.25 7.79 -4.83
N THR A 27 14.24 7.52 -5.66
CA THR A 27 14.16 7.80 -7.10
C THR A 27 13.49 6.63 -7.84
N LYS A 28 13.10 6.86 -9.08
CA LYS A 28 12.53 5.82 -9.94
C LYS A 28 13.55 4.71 -10.23
N GLU A 29 14.81 5.08 -10.41
CA GLU A 29 15.93 4.15 -10.62
C GLU A 29 16.15 3.28 -9.37
N GLU A 30 16.07 3.88 -8.18
CA GLU A 30 16.17 3.13 -6.91
C GLU A 30 15.01 2.17 -6.71
N PHE A 31 13.80 2.55 -7.13
CA PHE A 31 12.64 1.66 -7.12
C PHE A 31 12.87 0.43 -8.01
N TYR A 32 13.37 0.62 -9.24
CA TYR A 32 13.66 -0.51 -10.13
C TYR A 32 14.79 -1.40 -9.59
N LYS A 33 15.84 -0.83 -8.98
CA LYS A 33 16.86 -1.64 -8.30
C LYS A 33 16.27 -2.53 -7.22
N ILE A 34 15.28 -2.04 -6.47
CA ILE A 34 14.59 -2.86 -5.47
C ILE A 34 13.85 -4.02 -6.13
N LEU A 35 13.16 -3.80 -7.25
CA LEU A 35 12.48 -4.86 -7.98
C LEU A 35 13.45 -5.91 -8.53
N ASP A 36 14.61 -5.47 -9.02
CA ASP A 36 15.67 -6.32 -9.55
C ASP A 36 16.47 -7.06 -8.47
N GLY A 37 16.21 -6.78 -7.18
CA GLY A 37 16.91 -7.40 -6.06
C GLY A 37 18.28 -6.78 -5.75
N ASP A 38 18.63 -5.64 -6.35
CA ASP A 38 19.83 -4.88 -6.01
C ASP A 38 19.54 -3.92 -4.84
N TYR A 39 19.78 -4.39 -3.63
CA TYR A 39 19.50 -3.65 -2.41
C TYR A 39 20.71 -2.87 -1.85
N LYS A 40 21.93 -3.01 -2.43
CA LYS A 40 23.17 -2.48 -1.84
C LYS A 40 23.16 -0.97 -1.66
N PHE A 41 22.53 -0.22 -2.58
CA PHE A 41 22.44 1.23 -2.51
C PHE A 41 21.72 1.73 -1.24
N LEU A 42 20.81 0.93 -0.65
CA LEU A 42 20.10 1.26 0.57
C LEU A 42 21.02 1.47 1.77
N LEU A 43 22.20 0.83 1.78
CA LEU A 43 23.20 0.99 2.84
C LEU A 43 23.81 2.40 2.85
N SER A 44 23.90 3.05 1.70
CA SER A 44 24.45 4.40 1.54
C SER A 44 23.42 5.49 1.85
N SER A 45 22.17 5.13 2.06
CA SER A 45 21.11 6.09 2.33
C SER A 45 21.30 6.79 3.69
N PRO A 46 21.02 8.10 3.79
CA PRO A 46 21.04 8.81 5.06
C PRO A 46 19.90 8.37 6.01
N TYR A 47 18.86 7.72 5.47
CA TYR A 47 17.68 7.28 6.21
C TYR A 47 17.89 5.90 6.85
N SER A 48 17.67 5.80 8.17
CA SER A 48 17.76 4.51 8.89
C SER A 48 16.79 3.47 8.33
N LEU A 49 15.59 3.92 7.91
CA LEU A 49 14.58 3.08 7.29
C LEU A 49 15.12 2.29 6.09
N CYS A 50 15.93 2.92 5.23
CA CYS A 50 16.51 2.25 4.07
C CYS A 50 17.48 1.14 4.48
N ARG A 51 18.33 1.38 5.49
CA ARG A 51 19.27 0.36 5.99
C ARG A 51 18.54 -0.80 6.67
N GLU A 52 17.48 -0.51 7.44
CA GLU A 52 16.64 -1.55 8.02
C GLU A 52 15.91 -2.36 6.96
N PHE A 53 15.41 -1.69 5.92
CA PHE A 53 14.77 -2.36 4.79
C PHE A 53 15.75 -3.26 4.03
N TYR A 54 17.01 -2.85 3.86
CA TYR A 54 18.06 -3.73 3.33
C TYR A 54 18.16 -5.03 4.12
N VAL A 55 18.20 -4.94 5.46
CA VAL A 55 18.26 -6.13 6.33
C VAL A 55 17.04 -7.03 6.13
N GLU A 56 15.85 -6.45 6.06
CA GLU A 56 14.61 -7.20 5.79
C GLU A 56 14.66 -7.93 4.44
N CYS A 57 15.16 -7.26 3.39
CA CYS A 57 15.25 -7.87 2.06
C CYS A 57 16.29 -8.99 1.99
N VAL A 58 17.43 -8.86 2.68
CA VAL A 58 18.55 -9.81 2.60
C VAL A 58 18.40 -10.93 3.62
N SER A 59 18.08 -10.62 4.88
CA SER A 59 18.03 -11.59 5.98
C SER A 59 16.68 -12.27 6.12
N ASN A 60 15.59 -11.51 5.93
CA ASN A 60 14.22 -12.01 6.07
C ASN A 60 13.53 -12.28 4.72
N LEU A 61 14.26 -12.11 3.61
CA LEU A 61 13.78 -12.37 2.25
C LEU A 61 12.48 -11.62 1.93
N MET A 62 12.35 -10.37 2.43
CA MET A 62 11.20 -9.54 2.13
C MET A 62 11.13 -9.25 0.63
N ARG A 63 9.96 -9.47 0.05
CA ARG A 63 9.69 -9.28 -1.39
C ARG A 63 8.36 -8.57 -1.58
N PRO A 64 8.14 -7.90 -2.73
CA PRO A 64 6.83 -7.39 -3.12
C PRO A 64 5.76 -8.50 -3.03
N ARG A 65 4.54 -8.14 -2.64
CA ARG A 65 3.44 -9.10 -2.50
C ARG A 65 2.19 -8.70 -3.28
N THR A 66 1.93 -7.41 -3.37
CA THR A 66 0.79 -6.89 -4.13
C THR A 66 0.98 -5.41 -4.40
N ILE A 67 0.41 -4.93 -5.49
CA ILE A 67 0.19 -3.51 -5.75
C ILE A 67 -1.25 -3.21 -5.38
N VAL A 68 -1.44 -2.14 -4.61
CA VAL A 68 -2.74 -1.61 -4.23
C VAL A 68 -2.98 -0.33 -5.01
N ASP A 69 -3.93 -0.35 -5.93
CA ASP A 69 -4.34 0.80 -6.72
C ASP A 69 -5.76 1.23 -6.34
N TYR A 70 -6.02 2.53 -6.29
CA TYR A 70 -7.34 3.07 -5.96
C TYR A 70 -7.44 4.56 -6.28
N ASP A 71 -8.65 5.03 -6.51
CA ASP A 71 -8.95 6.45 -6.66
C ASP A 71 -9.30 7.06 -5.29
N ARG A 72 -8.68 8.21 -4.96
CA ARG A 72 -8.86 8.87 -3.66
C ARG A 72 -9.37 10.29 -3.80
N VAL A 73 -10.46 10.58 -3.11
CA VAL A 73 -10.95 11.94 -2.90
C VAL A 73 -10.77 12.32 -1.43
N PRO A 74 -9.86 13.25 -1.10
CA PRO A 74 -9.68 13.73 0.26
C PRO A 74 -10.57 14.95 0.54
N TRP A 75 -11.11 14.99 1.76
CA TRP A 75 -11.77 16.15 2.35
C TRP A 75 -11.05 16.54 3.63
N ILE A 76 -10.80 17.84 3.81
CA ILE A 76 -10.11 18.39 4.99
C ILE A 76 -11.00 19.46 5.58
N MET A 77 -11.15 19.43 6.88
CA MET A 77 -11.82 20.46 7.68
C MET A 77 -10.86 20.91 8.78
N ASP A 78 -10.57 22.21 8.85
CA ASP A 78 -9.60 22.77 9.80
C ASP A 78 -10.10 22.64 11.23
N GLU A 79 -11.39 22.80 11.46
CA GLU A 79 -12.01 22.56 12.74
C GLU A 79 -11.89 21.08 13.14
N GLY A 80 -11.27 20.83 14.30
CA GLY A 80 -11.03 19.46 14.80
C GLY A 80 -9.99 18.65 14.02
N THR A 81 -9.23 19.28 13.09
CA THR A 81 -8.24 18.58 12.25
C THR A 81 -8.80 17.34 11.58
N VAL A 82 -10.05 17.44 11.09
CA VAL A 82 -10.73 16.32 10.46
C VAL A 82 -10.23 16.10 9.04
N ARG A 83 -9.90 14.88 8.72
CA ARG A 83 -9.62 14.43 7.36
C ARG A 83 -10.46 13.22 7.03
N ILE A 84 -11.29 13.36 6.00
CA ILE A 84 -12.08 12.27 5.44
C ILE A 84 -11.48 11.91 4.09
N THR A 85 -11.28 10.63 3.82
CA THR A 85 -10.87 10.15 2.50
C THR A 85 -11.85 9.11 2.02
N PHE A 86 -12.24 9.23 0.76
CA PHE A 86 -13.03 8.24 0.05
C PHE A 86 -12.13 7.53 -0.96
N ASP A 87 -11.92 6.24 -0.74
CA ASP A 87 -11.13 5.39 -1.63
C ASP A 87 -12.09 4.49 -2.42
N SER A 88 -12.25 4.79 -3.68
CA SER A 88 -13.06 4.04 -4.63
C SER A 88 -12.21 3.24 -5.59
N ASP A 89 -12.85 2.30 -6.29
CA ASP A 89 -12.22 1.47 -7.31
C ASP A 89 -10.92 0.83 -6.83
N VAL A 90 -10.95 0.24 -5.63
CA VAL A 90 -9.78 -0.43 -5.06
C VAL A 90 -9.47 -1.69 -5.84
N ARG A 91 -8.25 -1.78 -6.38
CA ARG A 91 -7.80 -2.82 -7.29
C ARG A 91 -6.49 -3.43 -6.83
N ALA A 92 -6.30 -4.72 -7.08
CA ALA A 92 -5.03 -5.41 -6.99
C ALA A 92 -4.43 -5.55 -8.38
N ALA A 93 -3.19 -5.12 -8.61
CA ALA A 93 -2.51 -5.41 -9.86
C ALA A 93 -1.98 -6.84 -9.87
N VAL A 94 -1.90 -7.44 -11.06
CA VAL A 94 -1.43 -8.80 -11.29
C VAL A 94 -0.38 -8.85 -12.39
N GLY A 95 0.48 -9.88 -12.37
CA GLY A 95 1.49 -10.13 -13.41
C GLY A 95 2.82 -9.38 -13.24
N SER A 96 2.85 -8.26 -12.52
CA SER A 96 4.10 -7.52 -12.28
C SER A 96 3.98 -6.67 -11.01
N TYR A 97 5.12 -6.19 -10.51
CA TYR A 97 5.21 -5.24 -9.38
C TYR A 97 5.68 -3.85 -9.82
N ASP A 98 5.68 -3.58 -11.12
CA ASP A 98 6.01 -2.25 -11.66
C ASP A 98 4.83 -1.30 -11.50
N ILE A 99 4.89 -0.43 -10.48
CA ILE A 99 3.83 0.57 -10.20
C ILE A 99 3.76 1.67 -11.27
N PHE A 100 4.70 1.72 -12.20
CA PHE A 100 4.73 2.71 -13.28
C PHE A 100 4.22 2.17 -14.61
N ASP A 101 3.91 0.88 -14.69
CA ASP A 101 3.32 0.29 -15.89
C ASP A 101 1.81 0.60 -15.94
N PRO A 102 1.35 1.51 -16.82
CA PRO A 102 -0.06 1.86 -16.93
C PRO A 102 -0.91 0.75 -17.56
N SER A 103 -0.28 -0.27 -18.12
CA SER A 103 -0.96 -1.38 -18.80
C SER A 103 -1.16 -2.60 -17.89
N LEU A 104 -0.73 -2.54 -16.64
CA LEU A 104 -0.88 -3.64 -15.70
C LEU A 104 -2.34 -4.05 -15.55
N PRO A 105 -2.66 -5.35 -15.74
CA PRO A 105 -3.98 -5.86 -15.43
C PRO A 105 -4.31 -5.68 -13.96
N THR A 106 -5.53 -5.27 -13.67
CA THR A 106 -6.01 -5.08 -12.30
C THR A 106 -7.29 -5.85 -12.04
N LEU A 107 -7.46 -6.30 -10.80
CA LEU A 107 -8.66 -6.98 -10.32
C LEU A 107 -9.34 -6.12 -9.26
N PRO A 108 -10.64 -5.80 -9.40
CA PRO A 108 -11.38 -5.12 -8.36
C PRO A 108 -11.47 -5.99 -7.11
N VAL A 109 -11.26 -5.38 -5.94
CA VAL A 109 -11.28 -6.11 -4.65
C VAL A 109 -12.49 -5.78 -3.80
N LEU A 110 -13.20 -4.70 -4.13
CA LEU A 110 -14.48 -4.36 -3.52
C LEU A 110 -15.62 -4.77 -4.44
N GLU A 111 -16.78 -5.01 -3.85
CA GLU A 111 -18.02 -5.20 -4.60
C GLU A 111 -18.40 -3.91 -5.37
N PRO A 112 -19.08 -4.03 -6.52
CA PRO A 112 -19.51 -2.87 -7.28
C PRO A 112 -20.32 -1.88 -6.43
N GLY A 113 -19.99 -0.59 -6.54
CA GLY A 113 -20.65 0.49 -5.79
C GLY A 113 -20.17 0.67 -4.34
N LYS A 114 -19.27 -0.19 -3.83
CA LYS A 114 -18.65 -0.01 -2.52
C LYS A 114 -17.38 0.84 -2.62
N LEU A 115 -17.12 1.61 -1.56
CA LEU A 115 -15.90 2.38 -1.35
C LEU A 115 -15.44 2.25 0.10
N VAL A 116 -14.19 2.59 0.37
CA VAL A 116 -13.65 2.69 1.73
C VAL A 116 -13.61 4.15 2.14
N MET A 117 -14.36 4.51 3.18
CA MET A 117 -14.27 5.82 3.82
C MET A 117 -13.41 5.72 5.06
N GLU A 118 -12.41 6.57 5.17
CA GLU A 118 -11.57 6.71 6.36
C GLU A 118 -11.74 8.10 6.96
N VAL A 119 -12.11 8.16 8.23
CA VAL A 119 -12.27 9.41 8.98
C VAL A 119 -11.17 9.49 10.03
N LYS A 120 -10.34 10.52 9.95
CA LYS A 120 -9.29 10.85 10.92
C LYS A 120 -9.57 12.18 11.57
N PHE A 121 -9.40 12.26 12.88
CA PHE A 121 -9.53 13.48 13.67
C PHE A 121 -8.60 13.41 14.88
N THR A 122 -8.22 14.55 15.44
CA THR A 122 -7.24 14.59 16.54
C THR A 122 -7.92 14.56 17.91
N GLU A 123 -8.86 15.43 18.16
CA GLU A 123 -9.50 15.57 19.49
C GLU A 123 -10.90 14.99 19.50
N MET A 124 -11.80 15.59 18.72
CA MET A 124 -13.19 15.17 18.62
C MET A 124 -13.70 15.33 17.21
N LEU A 125 -14.60 14.45 16.83
CA LEU A 125 -15.30 14.59 15.56
C LEU A 125 -16.41 15.64 15.72
N PRO A 126 -16.39 16.77 14.98
CA PRO A 126 -17.42 17.78 15.04
C PRO A 126 -18.82 17.22 14.75
N GLN A 127 -19.85 17.78 15.41
CA GLN A 127 -21.22 17.28 15.26
C GLN A 127 -21.69 17.34 13.81
N ILE A 128 -21.37 18.41 13.11
CA ILE A 128 -21.72 18.58 11.70
C ILE A 128 -21.19 17.42 10.83
N VAL A 129 -20.00 16.91 11.10
CA VAL A 129 -19.44 15.77 10.36
C VAL A 129 -20.22 14.50 10.68
N ARG A 130 -20.58 14.29 11.95
CA ARG A 130 -21.40 13.13 12.35
C ARG A 130 -22.76 13.13 11.68
N ASP A 131 -23.40 14.30 11.57
CA ASP A 131 -24.72 14.47 10.99
C ASP A 131 -24.71 14.25 9.47
N LEU A 132 -23.58 14.53 8.82
CA LEU A 132 -23.39 14.30 7.37
C LEU A 132 -23.08 12.84 7.01
N LEU A 133 -22.62 12.03 7.98
CA LEU A 133 -22.32 10.62 7.73
C LEU A 133 -23.63 9.81 7.67
N PRO A 134 -23.94 9.14 6.55
CA PRO A 134 -25.21 8.42 6.41
C PRO A 134 -25.26 7.18 7.31
N PRO A 135 -26.14 7.13 8.31
CA PRO A 135 -26.10 6.08 9.33
C PRO A 135 -26.43 4.68 8.79
N ASN A 136 -27.15 4.60 7.67
CA ASN A 136 -27.63 3.33 7.12
C ASN A 136 -26.86 2.85 5.89
N ALA A 137 -25.87 3.61 5.41
CA ALA A 137 -25.08 3.26 4.21
C ALA A 137 -23.64 2.90 4.55
N GLN A 138 -23.31 2.68 5.83
CA GLN A 138 -21.96 2.40 6.27
C GLN A 138 -21.91 1.15 7.16
N GLU A 139 -20.86 0.39 6.99
CA GLU A 139 -20.46 -0.71 7.85
C GLU A 139 -19.14 -0.35 8.52
N PHE A 140 -19.14 -0.32 9.87
CA PHE A 140 -17.91 -0.07 10.62
C PHE A 140 -17.09 -1.35 10.70
N THR A 141 -15.99 -1.38 9.97
CA THR A 141 -15.11 -2.54 9.93
C THR A 141 -13.65 -2.12 9.83
N ALA A 142 -12.76 -2.99 10.29
CA ALA A 142 -11.34 -2.81 10.12
C ALA A 142 -10.95 -3.22 8.69
N VAL A 143 -10.79 -2.25 7.80
CA VAL A 143 -10.42 -2.51 6.40
C VAL A 143 -8.93 -2.28 6.19
N SER A 144 -8.24 -3.30 5.69
CA SER A 144 -6.90 -3.18 5.14
C SER A 144 -6.94 -3.41 3.63
N LYS A 145 -6.77 -2.35 2.85
CA LYS A 145 -6.69 -2.46 1.39
C LYS A 145 -5.59 -3.43 0.94
N TYR A 146 -4.46 -3.42 1.66
CA TYR A 146 -3.38 -4.37 1.40
C TYR A 146 -3.85 -5.83 1.54
N VAL A 147 -4.53 -6.16 2.64
CA VAL A 147 -5.03 -7.52 2.88
C VAL A 147 -6.01 -7.93 1.80
N LEU A 148 -6.99 -7.07 1.48
CA LEU A 148 -7.97 -7.33 0.41
C LEU A 148 -7.29 -7.58 -0.95
N CYS A 149 -6.32 -6.76 -1.31
CA CYS A 149 -5.58 -6.93 -2.57
C CYS A 149 -4.72 -8.18 -2.56
N TYR A 150 -4.03 -8.46 -1.46
CA TYR A 150 -3.21 -9.66 -1.32
C TYR A 150 -4.05 -10.93 -1.43
N GLU A 151 -5.13 -11.03 -0.68
CA GLU A 151 -6.04 -12.19 -0.72
C GLU A 151 -6.64 -12.42 -2.12
N LYS A 152 -6.96 -11.32 -2.83
CA LYS A 152 -7.52 -11.40 -4.18
C LYS A 152 -6.49 -11.86 -5.22
N SER A 153 -5.23 -11.45 -5.07
CA SER A 153 -4.16 -11.71 -6.05
C SER A 153 -3.25 -12.89 -5.71
N GLN A 154 -3.27 -13.39 -4.46
CA GLN A 154 -2.32 -14.42 -4.00
C GLN A 154 -2.30 -15.70 -4.84
N TYR A 155 -3.44 -16.12 -5.37
CA TYR A 155 -3.53 -17.32 -6.22
C TYR A 155 -2.90 -17.12 -7.59
N LEU A 156 -2.84 -15.89 -8.08
CA LEU A 156 -2.25 -15.56 -9.37
C LEU A 156 -0.73 -15.41 -9.27
N HIS A 157 -0.22 -14.93 -8.15
CA HIS A 157 1.21 -14.86 -7.87
C HIS A 157 1.80 -16.21 -7.39
N GLY A 158 0.97 -17.11 -6.87
CA GLY A 158 1.40 -18.43 -6.39
C GLY A 158 1.93 -19.35 -7.47
N PHE A 159 1.50 -19.18 -8.72
CA PHE A 159 1.98 -19.96 -9.86
C PHE A 159 3.43 -19.59 -10.25
N GLU A 160 3.83 -18.34 -10.15
CA GLU A 160 5.21 -17.92 -10.43
C GLU A 160 6.19 -18.47 -9.42
N TYR A 161 5.84 -18.53 -8.14
CA TYR A 161 6.67 -19.11 -7.08
C TYR A 161 6.92 -20.61 -7.26
N TRP A 162 5.98 -21.32 -7.85
CA TRP A 162 6.11 -22.75 -8.16
C TRP A 162 7.08 -23.00 -9.33
N ASN A 163 7.03 -22.18 -10.36
CA ASN A 163 7.87 -22.31 -11.53
C ASN A 163 9.34 -22.02 -11.22
N GLU A 164 9.65 -20.94 -10.51
CA GLU A 164 11.00 -20.61 -10.07
C GLU A 164 11.62 -21.70 -9.16
N THR A 165 10.81 -22.33 -8.32
CA THR A 165 11.29 -23.38 -7.41
C THR A 165 11.55 -24.69 -8.15
N GLN A 166 10.84 -24.97 -9.24
CA GLN A 166 11.06 -26.16 -10.08
C GLN A 166 12.30 -25.99 -10.97
N GLU A 167 12.53 -24.81 -11.56
CA GLU A 167 13.71 -24.54 -12.37
C GLU A 167 15.00 -24.60 -11.57
N ARG A 168 14.99 -24.17 -10.30
CA ARG A 168 16.16 -24.28 -9.41
C ARG A 168 16.45 -25.70 -8.93
N LYS A 169 15.53 -26.63 -9.04
CA LYS A 169 15.75 -28.05 -8.71
C LYS A 169 16.24 -28.88 -9.89
N LEU A 170 16.27 -28.31 -11.08
CA LEU A 170 16.71 -28.96 -12.32
C LEU A 170 18.12 -28.51 -12.78
N LEU A 171 18.75 -27.58 -12.04
CA LEU A 171 20.14 -27.18 -12.19
C LEU A 171 20.97 -27.64 -10.99
#